data_5d5e4ec28c02b9a89af646fc77711588
#
_entry.id   5d5e4ec28c02b9a89af646fc77711588
#
_cell.length_a   1.000
_cell.length_b   1.000
_cell.length_c   1.000
_cell.angle_alpha   90.00
_cell.angle_beta   90.00
_cell.angle_gamma   90.00
#
_symmetry.space_group_name_H-M   'P 1'
#
loop_
_entity.id
_entity.type
_entity.pdbx_description
1 polymer ?
#
loop_
_entity_poly.entity_id
_entity_poly.type
_entity_poly.pdbx_seq_one_letter_code
_entity_poly.pdbx_strand_id
1 'polypeptide(L)'
;MCERFYDALPTLVDDAYEDQTYIDALYAIQDERSIEHIRISDMWSNRAPYAWPEDIETEVEMVLKTVSYPDVSLLEHLLTLDDVDAQRVSEWMHFSTNVYPIYSDKACATLTKMGLPTPYKPGDIASYGLYVSRIEGLKIHAPAKGLPEIGLPRSRMIQLGLERFA
;
A
#
# COMPACT_ATOMS: atom_id res chain seq x y z
N MET A 1 6.54 -8.58 21.07
CA MET A 1 7.27 -8.06 19.89
C MET A 1 6.61 -6.83 19.28
N CYS A 2 5.30 -6.76 19.23
CA CYS A 2 4.59 -5.56 18.73
C CYS A 2 4.90 -4.29 19.54
N GLU A 3 5.00 -4.38 20.86
CA GLU A 3 5.38 -3.23 21.70
C GLU A 3 6.74 -2.65 21.28
N ARG A 4 7.71 -3.51 21.05
CA ARG A 4 9.06 -3.08 20.60
C ARG A 4 9.01 -2.41 19.23
N PHE A 5 8.10 -2.85 18.36
CA PHE A 5 7.89 -2.22 17.08
C PHE A 5 7.37 -0.78 17.25
N TYR A 6 6.34 -0.59 18.08
CA TYR A 6 5.79 0.75 18.32
C TYR A 6 6.81 1.67 18.99
N ASP A 7 7.62 1.14 19.89
CA ASP A 7 8.69 1.93 20.53
C ASP A 7 9.75 2.40 19.54
N ALA A 8 10.07 1.57 18.55
CA ALA A 8 11.07 1.87 17.53
C ALA A 8 10.51 2.75 16.39
N LEU A 9 9.21 2.72 16.15
CA LEU A 9 8.58 3.32 14.98
C LEU A 9 8.94 4.80 14.76
N PRO A 10 8.90 5.69 15.77
CA PRO A 10 9.24 7.09 15.55
C PRO A 10 10.64 7.30 14.97
N THR A 11 11.62 6.52 15.44
CA THR A 11 12.99 6.58 14.91
C THR A 11 13.10 5.96 13.53
N LEU A 12 12.39 4.87 13.27
CA LEU A 12 12.44 4.17 12.00
C LEU A 12 11.91 5.01 10.84
N VAL A 13 11.01 5.94 11.12
CA VAL A 13 10.32 6.74 10.08
C VAL A 13 10.64 8.24 10.17
N ASP A 14 11.63 8.64 10.94
CA ASP A 14 11.97 10.06 11.14
C ASP A 14 12.40 10.77 9.85
N ASP A 15 12.99 10.06 8.91
CA ASP A 15 13.44 10.56 7.60
C ASP A 15 12.42 10.31 6.47
N ALA A 16 11.28 9.69 6.75
CA ALA A 16 10.34 9.29 5.71
C ALA A 16 9.77 10.48 4.93
N TYR A 17 9.72 11.65 5.54
CA TYR A 17 9.27 12.88 4.90
C TYR A 17 10.28 13.43 3.87
N GLU A 18 11.50 12.91 3.86
CA GLU A 18 12.55 13.33 2.93
C GLU A 18 12.44 12.64 1.56
N ASP A 19 11.59 11.63 1.42
CA ASP A 19 11.34 10.96 0.14
C ASP A 19 10.44 11.84 -0.74
N GLN A 20 11.07 12.77 -1.46
CA GLN A 20 10.36 13.75 -2.27
C GLN A 20 9.60 13.11 -3.43
N THR A 21 10.11 12.02 -4.01
CA THR A 21 9.43 11.32 -5.11
C THR A 21 8.09 10.74 -4.66
N TYR A 22 8.05 10.17 -3.47
CA TYR A 22 6.81 9.67 -2.88
C TYR A 22 5.84 10.81 -2.56
N ILE A 23 6.33 11.87 -1.95
CA ILE A 23 5.52 13.04 -1.58
C ILE A 23 4.92 13.68 -2.83
N ASP A 24 5.70 13.83 -3.90
CA ASP A 24 5.22 14.41 -5.15
C ASP A 24 4.10 13.54 -5.77
N ALA A 25 4.24 12.22 -5.78
CA ALA A 25 3.20 11.31 -6.26
C ALA A 25 1.93 11.41 -5.40
N LEU A 26 2.09 11.45 -4.09
CA LEU A 26 0.98 11.55 -3.15
C LEU A 26 0.14 12.81 -3.40
N TYR A 27 0.79 13.96 -3.55
CA TYR A 27 0.10 15.22 -3.79
C TYR A 27 -0.46 15.34 -5.21
N ALA A 28 0.19 14.74 -6.20
CA ALA A 28 -0.28 14.79 -7.59
C ALA A 28 -1.57 14.02 -7.78
N ILE A 29 -1.80 12.95 -7.01
CA ILE A 29 -2.97 12.06 -7.17
C ILE A 29 -4.17 12.55 -6.35
N GLN A 30 -3.96 12.96 -5.09
CA GLN A 30 -4.97 13.58 -4.21
C GLN A 30 -6.36 12.90 -4.23
N ASP A 31 -6.40 11.63 -3.88
CA ASP A 31 -7.66 10.87 -3.76
C ASP A 31 -8.41 10.61 -5.07
N GLU A 32 -7.85 10.93 -6.21
CA GLU A 32 -8.47 10.61 -7.49
C GLU A 32 -8.21 9.15 -7.89
N ARG A 33 -9.28 8.45 -8.26
CA ARG A 33 -9.25 7.08 -8.75
C ARG A 33 -9.45 7.04 -10.26
N SER A 34 -8.53 7.62 -10.99
CA SER A 34 -8.59 7.75 -12.45
C SER A 34 -7.40 7.06 -13.12
N ILE A 35 -7.48 6.88 -14.43
CA ILE A 35 -6.36 6.35 -15.22
C ILE A 35 -5.12 7.24 -15.11
N GLU A 36 -5.28 8.54 -14.92
CA GLU A 36 -4.15 9.46 -14.77
C GLU A 36 -3.31 9.14 -13.53
N HIS A 37 -3.93 8.82 -12.40
CA HIS A 37 -3.16 8.52 -11.21
C HIS A 37 -2.47 7.14 -11.28
N ILE A 38 -3.03 6.19 -12.05
CA ILE A 38 -2.34 4.93 -12.34
C ILE A 38 -1.01 5.21 -13.03
N ARG A 39 -0.99 6.11 -14.01
CA ARG A 39 0.24 6.50 -14.72
C ARG A 39 1.27 7.12 -13.78
N ILE A 40 0.82 8.02 -12.91
CA ILE A 40 1.69 8.66 -11.91
C ILE A 40 2.26 7.63 -10.93
N SER A 41 1.42 6.73 -10.43
CA SER A 41 1.83 5.65 -9.52
C SER A 41 2.85 4.72 -10.19
N ASP A 42 2.61 4.31 -11.43
CA ASP A 42 3.53 3.47 -12.18
C ASP A 42 4.88 4.17 -12.43
N MET A 43 4.87 5.45 -12.71
CA MET A 43 6.11 6.25 -12.85
C MET A 43 6.90 6.30 -11.56
N TRP A 44 6.22 6.45 -10.43
CA TRP A 44 6.87 6.45 -9.11
C TRP A 44 7.63 5.14 -8.86
N SER A 45 7.07 3.99 -9.26
CA SER A 45 7.69 2.68 -9.08
C SER A 45 8.56 2.23 -10.27
N ASN A 46 8.83 3.12 -11.24
CA ASN A 46 9.63 2.84 -12.45
C ASN A 46 9.07 1.69 -13.28
N ARG A 47 7.76 1.54 -13.35
CA ARG A 47 7.12 0.53 -14.18
C ARG A 47 6.95 1.03 -15.61
N ALA A 48 6.99 0.10 -16.56
CA ALA A 48 6.69 0.39 -17.96
C ALA A 48 5.23 0.87 -18.09
N PRO A 49 4.95 1.87 -18.95
CA PRO A 49 3.58 2.29 -19.20
C PRO A 49 2.74 1.12 -19.74
N TYR A 50 1.51 1.00 -19.26
CA TYR A 50 0.56 0.06 -19.86
C TYR A 50 0.05 0.60 -21.20
N ALA A 51 -0.45 -0.32 -22.05
CA ALA A 51 -1.07 0.02 -23.32
C ALA A 51 -2.40 -0.72 -23.45
N TRP A 52 -3.38 -0.33 -22.63
CA TRP A 52 -4.71 -0.92 -22.68
C TRP A 52 -5.61 -0.18 -23.65
N PRO A 53 -6.53 -0.90 -24.34
CA PRO A 53 -7.61 -0.24 -25.09
C PRO A 53 -8.53 0.54 -24.13
N GLU A 54 -9.28 1.48 -24.68
CA GLU A 54 -10.18 2.36 -23.90
C GLU A 54 -11.20 1.61 -23.06
N ASP A 55 -11.74 0.50 -23.58
CA ASP A 55 -12.71 -0.33 -22.85
C ASP A 55 -12.08 -0.97 -21.61
N ILE A 56 -10.83 -1.40 -21.69
CA ILE A 56 -10.09 -1.93 -20.54
C ILE A 56 -9.78 -0.82 -19.52
N GLU A 57 -9.36 0.34 -19.98
CA GLU A 57 -9.14 1.50 -19.09
C GLU A 57 -10.42 1.85 -18.32
N THR A 58 -11.57 1.82 -18.97
CA THR A 58 -12.87 2.08 -18.35
C THR A 58 -13.20 1.04 -17.27
N GLU A 59 -12.94 -0.24 -17.54
CA GLU A 59 -13.13 -1.31 -16.56
C GLU A 59 -12.21 -1.15 -15.35
N VAL A 60 -10.94 -0.87 -15.59
CA VAL A 60 -9.96 -0.65 -14.50
C VAL A 60 -10.42 0.50 -13.62
N GLU A 61 -10.76 1.61 -14.21
CA GLU A 61 -11.23 2.79 -13.47
C GLU A 61 -12.49 2.51 -12.66
N MET A 62 -13.43 1.76 -13.22
CA MET A 62 -14.65 1.35 -12.53
C MET A 62 -14.34 0.48 -11.30
N VAL A 63 -13.44 -0.49 -11.43
CA VAL A 63 -13.04 -1.35 -10.30
C VAL A 63 -12.40 -0.49 -9.21
N LEU A 64 -11.46 0.38 -9.56
CA LEU A 64 -10.79 1.25 -8.58
C LEU A 64 -11.78 2.15 -7.84
N LYS A 65 -12.79 2.67 -8.53
CA LYS A 65 -13.83 3.54 -7.93
C LYS A 65 -14.83 2.78 -7.05
N THR A 66 -15.01 1.49 -7.30
CA THR A 66 -16.02 0.68 -6.60
C THR A 66 -15.47 0.05 -5.31
N VAL A 67 -14.17 -0.22 -5.25
CA VAL A 67 -13.54 -0.86 -4.09
C VAL A 67 -13.64 0.04 -2.86
N SER A 68 -14.08 -0.55 -1.75
CA SER A 68 -14.27 0.15 -0.48
C SER A 68 -13.37 -0.47 0.59
N TYR A 69 -12.48 0.35 1.16
CA TYR A 69 -11.56 -0.10 2.21
C TYR A 69 -12.31 -0.72 3.39
N PRO A 70 -11.89 -1.85 3.96
CA PRO A 70 -10.63 -2.59 3.70
C PRO A 70 -10.76 -3.75 2.71
N ASP A 71 -11.88 -3.86 1.99
CA ASP A 71 -12.13 -4.95 1.05
C ASP A 71 -11.17 -4.87 -0.15
N VAL A 72 -10.65 -6.02 -0.58
CA VAL A 72 -9.76 -6.15 -1.73
C VAL A 72 -10.32 -7.10 -2.80
N SER A 73 -11.46 -7.73 -2.55
CA SER A 73 -11.98 -8.82 -3.39
C SER A 73 -12.18 -8.40 -4.85
N LEU A 74 -12.69 -7.21 -5.10
CA LEU A 74 -12.89 -6.70 -6.46
C LEU A 74 -11.59 -6.47 -7.22
N LEU A 75 -10.49 -6.25 -6.53
CA LEU A 75 -9.18 -6.04 -7.14
C LEU A 75 -8.66 -7.28 -7.86
N GLU A 76 -9.20 -8.47 -7.53
CA GLU A 76 -8.83 -9.72 -8.21
C GLU A 76 -9.02 -9.64 -9.72
N HIS A 77 -10.03 -8.92 -10.19
CA HIS A 77 -10.29 -8.73 -11.62
C HIS A 77 -9.12 -8.05 -12.34
N LEU A 78 -8.39 -7.19 -11.65
CA LEU A 78 -7.25 -6.47 -12.23
C LEU A 78 -6.03 -7.37 -12.41
N LEU A 79 -5.92 -8.45 -11.64
CA LEU A 79 -4.81 -9.38 -11.72
C LEU A 79 -4.87 -10.28 -12.97
N THR A 80 -5.97 -10.23 -13.72
CA THR A 80 -6.10 -10.91 -15.02
C THR A 80 -5.39 -10.15 -16.15
N LEU A 81 -5.04 -8.90 -15.92
CA LEU A 81 -4.34 -8.07 -16.90
C LEU A 81 -2.84 -8.41 -16.95
N ASP A 82 -2.24 -8.32 -18.13
CA ASP A 82 -0.81 -8.57 -18.30
C ASP A 82 0.01 -7.59 -17.45
N ASP A 83 1.05 -8.12 -16.79
CA ASP A 83 1.97 -7.35 -15.93
C ASP A 83 1.30 -6.66 -14.72
N VAL A 84 0.09 -7.05 -14.36
CA VAL A 84 -0.63 -6.52 -13.19
C VAL A 84 -0.68 -7.58 -12.10
N ASP A 85 -0.04 -7.29 -10.97
CA ASP A 85 -0.07 -8.12 -9.77
C ASP A 85 -0.63 -7.32 -8.57
N ALA A 86 -0.74 -7.98 -7.43
CA ALA A 86 -1.28 -7.33 -6.23
C ALA A 86 -0.39 -6.19 -5.72
N GLN A 87 0.93 -6.26 -5.92
CA GLN A 87 1.83 -5.18 -5.55
C GLN A 87 1.54 -3.92 -6.36
N ARG A 88 1.43 -4.06 -7.67
CA ARG A 88 1.13 -2.92 -8.56
C ARG A 88 -0.23 -2.30 -8.23
N VAL A 89 -1.25 -3.13 -8.07
CA VAL A 89 -2.59 -2.67 -7.67
C VAL A 89 -2.58 -1.98 -6.31
N SER A 90 -1.80 -2.49 -5.36
CA SER A 90 -1.68 -1.88 -4.04
C SER A 90 -1.09 -0.46 -4.10
N GLU A 91 -0.14 -0.23 -5.00
CA GLU A 91 0.42 1.11 -5.25
C GLU A 91 -0.66 2.05 -5.79
N TRP A 92 -1.45 1.60 -6.77
CA TRP A 92 -2.56 2.39 -7.30
C TRP A 92 -3.56 2.78 -6.20
N MET A 93 -3.96 1.79 -5.40
CA MET A 93 -4.93 2.01 -4.32
C MET A 93 -4.36 2.85 -3.19
N HIS A 94 -3.07 2.71 -2.89
CA HIS A 94 -2.44 3.53 -1.86
C HIS A 94 -2.51 5.02 -2.20
N PHE A 95 -2.04 5.40 -3.38
CA PHE A 95 -2.00 6.80 -3.79
C PHE A 95 -3.39 7.39 -4.00
N SER A 96 -4.36 6.57 -4.43
CA SER A 96 -5.72 7.04 -4.69
C SER A 96 -6.60 7.15 -3.44
N THR A 97 -6.25 6.45 -2.35
CA THR A 97 -7.09 6.41 -1.14
C THR A 97 -6.36 6.85 0.12
N ASN A 98 -5.04 6.77 0.15
CA ASN A 98 -4.16 6.97 1.29
C ASN A 98 -4.34 5.97 2.45
N VAL A 99 -5.26 5.02 2.33
CA VAL A 99 -5.55 4.03 3.39
C VAL A 99 -5.10 2.62 3.04
N TYR A 100 -5.14 2.21 1.77
CA TYR A 100 -4.60 0.91 1.37
C TYR A 100 -3.08 0.93 1.47
N PRO A 101 -2.47 -0.05 2.18
CA PRO A 101 -1.01 -0.11 2.25
C PRO A 101 -0.41 -0.64 0.95
N ILE A 102 0.80 -0.21 0.63
CA ILE A 102 1.58 -0.78 -0.47
C ILE A 102 2.05 -2.18 -0.06
N TYR A 103 1.78 -3.19 -0.89
CA TYR A 103 2.18 -4.56 -0.62
C TYR A 103 3.69 -4.69 -0.68
N SER A 104 4.31 -5.17 0.38
CA SER A 104 5.76 -5.17 0.56
C SER A 104 6.25 -6.52 1.05
N ASP A 105 7.17 -7.12 0.33
CA ASP A 105 7.81 -8.38 0.74
C ASP A 105 8.54 -8.23 2.08
N LYS A 106 9.29 -7.15 2.24
CA LYS A 106 10.02 -6.88 3.49
C LYS A 106 9.07 -6.70 4.67
N ALA A 107 7.98 -5.97 4.48
CA ALA A 107 6.99 -5.77 5.53
C ALA A 107 6.30 -7.10 5.91
N CYS A 108 5.97 -7.92 4.93
CA CYS A 108 5.42 -9.26 5.16
C CYS A 108 6.38 -10.15 5.97
N ALA A 109 7.66 -10.12 5.62
CA ALA A 109 8.68 -10.87 6.34
C ALA A 109 8.80 -10.43 7.80
N THR A 110 8.75 -9.13 8.06
CA THR A 110 8.79 -8.58 9.42
C THR A 110 7.55 -8.97 10.21
N LEU A 111 6.36 -8.85 9.63
CA LEU A 111 5.11 -9.27 10.27
C LEU A 111 5.18 -10.75 10.67
N THR A 112 5.69 -11.60 9.80
CA THR A 112 5.84 -13.03 10.08
C THR A 112 6.78 -13.26 11.27
N LYS A 113 7.91 -12.56 11.31
CA LYS A 113 8.86 -12.63 12.45
C LYS A 113 8.24 -12.13 13.74
N MET A 114 7.31 -11.19 13.67
CA MET A 114 6.59 -10.68 14.84
C MET A 114 5.50 -11.65 15.35
N GLY A 115 5.32 -12.79 14.72
CA GLY A 115 4.31 -13.76 15.09
C GLY A 115 2.98 -13.58 14.37
N LEU A 116 2.96 -12.77 13.31
CA LEU A 116 1.78 -12.51 12.47
C LEU A 116 2.04 -13.07 11.07
N PRO A 117 1.83 -14.37 10.83
CA PRO A 117 2.12 -14.97 9.53
C PRO A 117 1.46 -14.20 8.38
N THR A 118 2.27 -13.71 7.46
CA THR A 118 1.81 -12.85 6.37
C THR A 118 2.63 -13.18 5.12
N PRO A 119 2.15 -14.12 4.28
CA PRO A 119 2.89 -14.49 3.08
C PRO A 119 2.86 -13.37 2.05
N TYR A 120 3.97 -13.21 1.33
CA TYR A 120 4.03 -12.31 0.18
C TYR A 120 3.79 -13.11 -1.09
N LYS A 121 2.59 -12.97 -1.66
CA LYS A 121 2.17 -13.65 -2.89
C LYS A 121 1.51 -12.63 -3.82
N PRO A 122 2.28 -11.96 -4.68
CA PRO A 122 1.73 -10.89 -5.52
C PRO A 122 0.72 -11.37 -6.57
N GLY A 123 0.66 -12.66 -6.88
CA GLY A 123 -0.38 -13.24 -7.74
C GLY A 123 -1.68 -13.59 -7.03
N ASP A 124 -1.78 -13.38 -5.72
CA ASP A 124 -2.92 -13.80 -4.91
C ASP A 124 -3.50 -12.62 -4.12
N ILE A 125 -4.69 -12.17 -4.53
CA ILE A 125 -5.33 -11.03 -3.88
C ILE A 125 -5.71 -11.32 -2.42
N ALA A 126 -6.02 -12.55 -2.08
CA ALA A 126 -6.34 -12.93 -0.69
C ALA A 126 -5.14 -12.72 0.23
N SER A 127 -3.92 -13.02 -0.24
CA SER A 127 -2.69 -12.75 0.52
C SER A 127 -2.49 -11.26 0.74
N TYR A 128 -2.78 -10.43 -0.26
CA TYR A 128 -2.78 -8.98 -0.08
C TYR A 128 -3.86 -8.54 0.94
N GLY A 129 -5.05 -9.12 0.88
CA GLY A 129 -6.11 -8.84 1.84
C GLY A 129 -5.70 -9.15 3.28
N LEU A 130 -4.97 -10.23 3.50
CA LEU A 130 -4.41 -10.55 4.81
C LEU A 130 -3.41 -9.49 5.26
N TYR A 131 -2.52 -9.06 4.36
CA TYR A 131 -1.58 -7.97 4.65
C TYR A 131 -2.31 -6.67 5.04
N VAL A 132 -3.35 -6.29 4.30
CA VAL A 132 -4.19 -5.13 4.64
C VAL A 132 -4.75 -5.27 6.05
N SER A 133 -5.26 -6.45 6.41
CA SER A 133 -5.79 -6.71 7.76
C SER A 133 -4.72 -6.60 8.85
N ARG A 134 -3.49 -7.05 8.57
CA ARG A 134 -2.36 -6.92 9.50
C ARG A 134 -2.01 -5.45 9.75
N ILE A 135 -1.90 -4.67 8.69
CA ILE A 135 -1.60 -3.24 8.79
C ILE A 135 -2.72 -2.51 9.54
N GLU A 136 -3.99 -2.81 9.24
CA GLU A 136 -5.13 -2.23 9.95
C GLU A 136 -5.12 -2.59 11.43
N GLY A 137 -4.79 -3.84 11.76
CA GLY A 137 -4.64 -4.28 13.14
C GLY A 137 -3.57 -3.48 13.89
N LEU A 138 -2.44 -3.22 13.26
CA LEU A 138 -1.38 -2.40 13.86
C LEU A 138 -1.83 -0.95 14.08
N LYS A 139 -2.67 -0.39 13.19
CA LYS A 139 -3.26 0.94 13.40
C LYS A 139 -4.22 0.96 14.59
N ILE A 140 -5.12 -0.01 14.65
CA ILE A 140 -6.19 -0.07 15.66
C ILE A 140 -5.63 -0.36 17.05
N HIS A 141 -4.66 -1.26 17.15
CA HIS A 141 -4.10 -1.71 18.43
C HIS A 141 -2.88 -0.92 18.88
N ALA A 142 -2.53 0.16 18.20
CA ALA A 142 -1.42 1.01 18.62
C ALA A 142 -1.73 1.62 20.01
N PRO A 143 -0.72 1.68 20.90
CA PRO A 143 -0.90 2.38 22.17
C PRO A 143 -1.12 3.87 21.93
N ALA A 144 -1.65 4.56 22.93
CA ALA A 144 -1.80 6.02 22.85
C ALA A 144 -0.46 6.67 22.49
N LYS A 145 -0.45 7.50 21.44
CA LYS A 145 0.77 8.12 20.89
C LYS A 145 1.81 7.14 20.33
N GLY A 146 1.43 5.87 20.09
CA GLY A 146 2.31 4.88 19.49
C GLY A 146 2.55 5.09 18.00
N LEU A 147 1.69 5.84 17.31
CA LEU A 147 1.86 6.21 15.91
C LEU A 147 2.28 7.68 15.82
N PRO A 148 3.50 7.97 15.31
CA PRO A 148 3.94 9.35 15.14
C PRO A 148 3.09 10.10 14.10
N GLU A 149 2.87 11.39 14.33
CA GLU A 149 2.17 12.27 13.39
C GLU A 149 3.21 13.04 12.57
N ILE A 150 3.56 12.50 11.41
CA ILE A 150 4.61 13.06 10.55
C ILE A 150 4.08 13.57 9.21
N GLY A 151 2.76 13.71 9.07
CA GLY A 151 2.14 14.21 7.84
C GLY A 151 2.06 13.21 6.69
N LEU A 152 2.35 11.92 6.95
CA LEU A 152 2.21 10.85 5.98
C LEU A 152 1.00 9.97 6.30
N PRO A 153 0.44 9.27 5.30
CA PRO A 153 -0.58 8.26 5.56
C PRO A 153 -0.07 7.23 6.59
N ARG A 154 -0.93 6.85 7.53
CA ARG A 154 -0.56 5.87 8.57
C ARG A 154 -0.15 4.52 7.97
N SER A 155 -0.81 4.10 6.89
CA SER A 155 -0.45 2.87 6.19
C SER A 155 0.98 2.92 5.63
N ARG A 156 1.40 4.07 5.08
CA ARG A 156 2.77 4.24 4.59
C ARG A 156 3.79 4.23 5.73
N MET A 157 3.49 4.93 6.80
CA MET A 157 4.35 4.98 7.97
C MET A 157 4.58 3.60 8.58
N ILE A 158 3.52 2.82 8.75
CA ILE A 158 3.63 1.45 9.29
C ILE A 158 4.39 0.55 8.33
N GLN A 159 4.11 0.63 7.04
CA GLN A 159 4.84 -0.14 6.02
C GLN A 159 6.35 0.14 6.09
N LEU A 160 6.75 1.41 6.07
CA LEU A 160 8.16 1.78 6.16
C LEU A 160 8.80 1.32 7.47
N GLY A 161 8.08 1.46 8.58
CA GLY A 161 8.55 0.98 9.86
C GLY A 161 8.81 -0.52 9.85
N LEU A 162 7.89 -1.30 9.29
CA LEU A 162 8.05 -2.75 9.17
C LEU A 162 9.24 -3.12 8.27
N GLU A 163 9.44 -2.43 7.17
CA GLU A 163 10.57 -2.69 6.28
C GLU A 163 11.93 -2.43 6.93
N ARG A 164 11.97 -1.54 7.90
CA ARG A 164 13.19 -1.09 8.58
C ARG A 164 13.39 -1.72 9.97
N PHE A 165 12.34 -2.34 10.51
CA PHE A 165 12.41 -2.97 11.83
C PHE A 165 13.24 -4.26 11.79
N ALA A 166 14.22 -4.34 12.65
CA ALA A 166 15.14 -5.48 12.72
C ALA A 166 14.78 -6.48 13.83
#